data_62b856253e3b2c9988d88576ec7ea11e
#
_entry.id   62b856253e3b2c9988d88576ec7ea11e
#
_cell.length_a   1.000
_cell.length_b   1.000
_cell.length_c   1.000
_cell.angle_alpha   90.00
_cell.angle_beta   90.00
_cell.angle_gamma   90.00
#
_symmetry.space_group_name_H-M   'P 1'
#
loop_
_entity.id
_entity.type
_entity.pdbx_description
1 polymer ?
#
loop_
_entity_poly.entity_id
_entity_poly.type
_entity_poly.pdbx_seq_one_letter_code
_entity_poly.pdbx_strand_id
1 'polypeptide(L)' 'LLVVSQFTLYGDARKGNRPSFVDAAAPEVAEPLYERVRDALGARGGRFGARMRVSLVNEGPVTIMLEA' A
#
# COMPACT_ATOMS: atom_id res chain seq x y z
N LEU A 1 -6.10 4.10 13.38
CA LEU A 1 -5.20 3.85 12.24
C LEU A 1 -5.88 3.03 11.16
N LEU A 2 -5.54 3.32 9.94
CA LEU A 2 -5.92 2.54 8.77
C LEU A 2 -4.65 2.19 7.98
N VAL A 3 -4.47 0.91 7.68
CA VAL A 3 -3.36 0.44 6.87
C VAL A 3 -3.91 -0.13 5.56
N VAL A 4 -3.42 0.37 4.44
CA VAL A 4 -3.82 -0.06 3.10
C VAL A 4 -2.57 -0.40 2.32
N SER A 5 -2.54 -1.57 1.71
CA SER A 5 -1.45 -1.94 0.81
C SER A 5 -1.56 -1.16 -0.51
N GLN A 6 -0.41 -0.81 -1.09
CA GLN A 6 -0.38 -0.05 -2.33
C GLN A 6 0.83 -0.48 -3.17
N PHE A 7 0.65 -1.49 -4.01
CA PHE A 7 1.75 -2.01 -4.82
C PHE A 7 2.21 -1.04 -5.90
N THR A 8 1.34 -0.12 -6.30
CA THR A 8 1.67 0.86 -7.35
C THR A 8 2.77 1.84 -6.97
N LEU A 9 3.13 1.91 -5.67
CA LEU A 9 4.30 2.68 -5.23
C LEU A 9 5.60 2.16 -5.84
N TYR A 10 5.65 0.90 -6.24
CA TYR A 10 6.78 0.31 -6.96
C TYR A 10 6.64 0.37 -8.48
N GLY A 11 5.74 1.20 -8.98
CA GLY A 11 5.60 1.40 -10.41
C GLY A 11 6.84 2.06 -11.01
N ASP A 12 7.38 1.46 -12.07
CA ASP A 12 8.52 1.96 -12.80
C ASP A 12 8.06 2.45 -14.17
N ALA A 13 8.10 3.75 -14.38
CA ALA A 13 7.66 4.39 -15.63
C ALA A 13 8.83 4.83 -16.52
N ARG A 14 10.07 4.43 -16.21
CA ARG A 14 11.27 4.89 -16.93
C ARG A 14 11.35 4.41 -18.36
N LYS A 15 10.69 3.30 -18.69
CA LYS A 15 10.79 2.64 -19.99
C LYS A 15 9.56 2.81 -20.89
N GLY A 16 8.71 3.79 -20.64
CA GLY A 16 7.54 4.00 -21.47
C GLY A 16 6.43 4.73 -20.77
N ASN A 17 5.24 4.76 -21.39
CA ASN A 17 4.07 5.46 -20.89
C ASN A 17 3.30 4.65 -19.85
N ARG A 18 3.62 3.36 -19.68
CA ARG A 18 2.98 2.49 -18.69
C ARG A 18 3.98 2.13 -17.60
N PRO A 19 3.61 2.31 -16.33
CA PRO A 19 4.47 1.86 -15.25
C PRO A 19 4.59 0.33 -15.24
N SER A 20 5.79 -0.16 -14.92
CA SER A 20 6.05 -1.58 -14.68
C SER A 20 5.99 -1.85 -13.18
N PHE A 21 5.38 -2.96 -12.79
CA PHE A 21 5.25 -3.36 -11.39
C PHE A 21 6.04 -4.63 -11.06
N VAL A 22 7.05 -4.95 -11.88
CA VAL A 22 7.84 -6.18 -11.70
C VAL A 22 8.57 -6.23 -10.37
N ASP A 23 8.92 -5.08 -9.80
CA ASP A 23 9.64 -5.00 -8.53
C ASP A 23 8.71 -5.04 -7.32
N ALA A 24 7.41 -4.95 -7.53
CA ALA A 24 6.46 -5.10 -6.44
C ALA A 24 6.39 -6.56 -5.99
N ALA A 25 6.25 -6.77 -4.67
CA ALA A 25 6.11 -8.11 -4.13
C ALA A 25 4.85 -8.79 -4.67
N ALA A 26 4.97 -10.08 -4.99
CA ALA A 26 3.82 -10.88 -5.40
C ALA A 26 2.79 -10.97 -4.27
N PRO A 27 1.48 -11.13 -4.59
CA PRO A 27 0.43 -11.19 -3.56
C PRO A 27 0.68 -12.25 -2.49
N GLU A 28 1.27 -13.39 -2.86
CA GLU A 28 1.57 -14.49 -1.93
C GLU A 28 2.54 -14.09 -0.83
N VAL A 29 3.38 -13.09 -1.08
CA VAL A 29 4.33 -12.51 -0.14
C VAL A 29 3.77 -11.26 0.51
N ALA A 30 3.13 -10.40 -0.28
CA ALA A 30 2.67 -9.09 0.15
C ALA A 30 1.51 -9.18 1.14
N GLU A 31 0.55 -10.08 0.91
CA GLU A 31 -0.64 -10.17 1.76
C GLU A 31 -0.31 -10.58 3.20
N PRO A 32 0.48 -11.66 3.44
CA PRO A 32 0.87 -11.99 4.82
C PRO A 32 1.66 -10.89 5.51
N LEU A 33 2.51 -10.20 4.79
CA LEU A 33 3.29 -9.08 5.34
C LEU A 33 2.39 -7.91 5.71
N TYR A 34 1.44 -7.57 4.84
CA TYR A 34 0.42 -6.56 5.12
C TYR A 34 -0.37 -6.89 6.38
N GLU A 35 -0.81 -8.14 6.52
CA GLU A 35 -1.56 -8.61 7.69
C GLU A 35 -0.73 -8.45 8.97
N ARG A 36 0.56 -8.77 8.92
CA ARG A 36 1.45 -8.60 10.09
C ARG A 36 1.57 -7.14 10.50
N VAL A 37 1.72 -6.24 9.55
CA VAL A 37 1.80 -4.80 9.84
C VAL A 37 0.51 -4.31 10.46
N ARG A 38 -0.62 -4.68 9.87
CA ARG A 38 -1.94 -4.29 10.39
C ARG A 38 -2.13 -4.79 11.82
N ASP A 39 -1.82 -6.06 12.07
CA ASP A 39 -2.00 -6.66 13.39
C ASP A 39 -1.06 -6.05 14.43
N ALA A 40 0.20 -5.80 14.05
CA ALA A 40 1.19 -5.19 14.94
C ALA A 40 0.79 -3.78 15.38
N LEU A 41 0.12 -3.04 14.49
CA LEU A 41 -0.33 -1.68 14.78
C LEU A 41 -1.73 -1.64 15.41
N GLY A 42 -2.44 -2.77 15.48
CA GLY A 42 -3.83 -2.79 15.89
C GLY A 42 -4.71 -1.95 14.96
N ALA A 43 -4.34 -1.87 13.69
CA ALA A 43 -4.97 -0.98 12.73
C ALA A 43 -6.14 -1.65 12.02
N ARG A 44 -7.02 -0.81 11.48
CA ARG A 44 -8.04 -1.27 10.54
C ARG A 44 -7.41 -1.48 9.17
N GLY A 45 -7.98 -2.37 8.39
CA GLY A 45 -7.62 -2.60 7.01
C GLY A 45 -8.86 -2.79 6.16
N GLY A 46 -8.65 -2.81 4.85
CA GLY A 46 -9.68 -3.19 3.90
C GLY A 46 -9.51 -4.64 3.45
N ARG A 47 -9.92 -4.92 2.23
CA ARG A 47 -9.74 -6.22 1.59
C ARG A 47 -8.52 -6.14 0.66
N PHE A 48 -7.51 -6.93 0.93
CA PHE A 48 -6.28 -6.95 0.13
C PHE A 48 -6.59 -7.23 -1.35
N GLY A 49 -5.99 -6.42 -2.22
CA GLY A 49 -6.13 -6.57 -3.67
C GLY A 49 -7.47 -6.12 -4.25
N ALA A 50 -8.43 -5.72 -3.43
CA ALA A 50 -9.72 -5.27 -3.91
C ALA A 50 -9.71 -3.80 -4.27
N ARG A 51 -10.57 -3.42 -5.20
CA ARG A 51 -10.84 -2.00 -5.47
C ARG A 51 -11.69 -1.46 -4.33
N MET A 52 -11.22 -0.41 -3.68
CA MET A 52 -11.87 0.17 -2.52
C MET A 52 -12.03 1.67 -2.66
N ARG A 53 -13.04 2.21 -1.99
CA ARG A 53 -13.16 3.64 -1.73
C ARG A 53 -12.77 3.89 -0.29
N VAL A 54 -11.87 4.84 -0.07
CA VAL A 54 -11.42 5.21 1.26
C VAL A 54 -11.92 6.62 1.57
N SER A 55 -12.73 6.72 2.62
CA SER A 55 -13.24 8.02 3.09
C SER A 55 -12.53 8.38 4.38
N LEU A 56 -11.99 9.59 4.42
CA LEU A 56 -11.32 10.09 5.61
C LEU A 56 -11.35 11.62 5.63
N VAL A 57 -11.11 12.17 6.80
CA VAL A 57 -10.83 13.60 6.95
C VAL A 57 -9.37 13.71 7.33
N ASN A 58 -8.57 14.36 6.48
CA ASN A 58 -7.16 14.59 6.77
C ASN A 58 -6.98 15.92 7.47
N GLU A 59 -6.54 15.87 8.70
CA GLU A 59 -6.17 17.06 9.47
C GLU A 59 -4.68 17.29 9.26
N GLY A 60 -4.39 18.10 8.26
CA GLY A 60 -3.03 18.32 7.80
C GLY A 60 -2.99 19.45 6.78
N PRO A 61 -2.11 19.37 5.73
CA PRO A 61 -1.44 18.14 5.28
C PRO A 61 -0.16 17.81 6.06
N VAL A 62 0.00 16.56 6.41
CA VAL A 62 1.27 15.99 6.89
C VAL A 62 1.47 14.65 6.22
N THR A 63 2.58 14.49 5.51
CA THR A 63 2.94 13.23 4.86
C THR A 63 4.39 12.91 5.16
N ILE A 64 4.63 11.71 5.63
CA ILE A 64 5.97 11.23 5.95
C ILE A 64 6.19 9.93 5.19
N MET A 65 7.28 9.87 4.42
CA MET A 65 7.66 8.66 3.71
C MET A 65 8.74 7.93 4.52
N LEU A 66 8.53 6.64 4.75
CA LEU A 66 9.47 5.78 5.45
C LEU A 66 9.87 4.64 4.54
N GLU A 67 11.18 4.40 4.43
CA GLU A 67 11.74 3.25 3.71
C GLU A 67 12.65 2.47 4.65
N ALA A 68 12.59 1.15 4.51
CA ALA A 68 13.45 0.26 5.27
C ALA A 68 14.59 -0.28 4.42
#